data_d09627f6aeab640699010b74131b2fa9
#
_entry.id   d09627f6aeab640699010b74131b2fa9
#
_cell.length_a   1.000
_cell.length_b   1.000
_cell.length_c   1.000
_cell.angle_alpha   90.00
_cell.angle_beta   90.00
_cell.angle_gamma   90.00
#
_symmetry.space_group_name_H-M   'P 1'
#
loop_
_entity.id
_entity.type
_entity.pdbx_description
1 polymer ?
#
loop_
_entity_poly.entity_id
_entity_poly.type
_entity_poly.pdbx_seq_one_letter_code
_entity_poly.pdbx_strand_id
1 'polypeptide(L)'
;MLGTPIHVWIVFAATTAAALVIDLGVFHRKNHTIGLREALLESAAWISVSLLFNLWLYYSQGTQVGVEFLTGYLVEKSLSVDNIFVFLLIFQSFHVPRESQHKVLFLGVLGALAMRAVFVLAGVELLRSFHAVLYVFGALLLLTGLKMFFPAKRVMRPERNPLVLMARRIIPVTEQFEGERFFVKHAGKWIATPLFLALLAVEAMDIIFSVDSVPAVLAITRNPFIVYSSNVFAILGLRALYFALADLLPRFRFLHQGLAGILVFVGAKMTLSEWLPVSAPVSLGVIVGILAATVAASLLFPAVSEKAK
;
A
#
# COMPACT_ATOMS: atom_id res chain seq x y z
N MET A 1 11.47 -14.54 -17.51
CA MET A 1 10.06 -14.16 -17.69
C MET A 1 9.24 -15.42 -17.94
N LEU A 2 9.01 -16.25 -17.22
CA LEU A 2 8.93 -16.99 -16.02
C LEU A 2 7.52 -17.58 -15.85
N GLY A 3 7.11 -18.43 -16.79
CA GLY A 3 5.90 -19.27 -16.70
C GLY A 3 4.57 -18.59 -17.06
N THR A 4 4.44 -17.27 -16.99
CA THR A 4 3.18 -16.57 -17.32
C THR A 4 3.18 -16.16 -18.80
N PRO A 5 2.13 -16.55 -19.57
CA PRO A 5 2.02 -16.22 -20.99
C PRO A 5 2.00 -14.71 -21.26
N ILE A 6 2.56 -14.27 -22.39
CA ILE A 6 2.69 -12.84 -22.72
C ILE A 6 1.32 -12.13 -22.81
N HIS A 7 0.28 -12.81 -23.26
CA HIS A 7 -1.06 -12.23 -23.34
C HIS A 7 -1.60 -11.82 -21.97
N VAL A 8 -1.23 -12.55 -20.89
CA VAL A 8 -1.63 -12.22 -19.53
C VAL A 8 -0.98 -10.91 -19.06
N TRP A 9 0.29 -10.70 -19.41
CA TRP A 9 0.99 -9.43 -19.18
C TRP A 9 0.37 -8.28 -19.97
N ILE A 10 -0.05 -8.53 -21.23
CA ILE A 10 -0.70 -7.51 -22.06
C ILE A 10 -2.05 -7.11 -21.45
N VAL A 11 -2.89 -8.08 -21.05
CA VAL A 11 -4.17 -7.77 -20.40
C VAL A 11 -3.97 -7.01 -19.10
N PHE A 12 -3.00 -7.43 -18.28
CA PHE A 12 -2.64 -6.73 -17.05
C PHE A 12 -2.20 -5.29 -17.32
N ALA A 13 -1.27 -5.07 -18.26
CA ALA A 13 -0.78 -3.75 -18.60
C ALA A 13 -1.89 -2.86 -19.18
N ALA A 14 -2.74 -3.40 -20.05
CA ALA A 14 -3.87 -2.68 -20.62
C ALA A 14 -4.89 -2.28 -19.54
N THR A 15 -5.23 -3.21 -18.63
CA THR A 15 -6.17 -2.94 -17.53
C THR A 15 -5.59 -1.89 -16.58
N THR A 16 -4.31 -2.01 -16.22
CA THR A 16 -3.63 -1.05 -15.33
C THR A 16 -3.54 0.34 -15.99
N ALA A 17 -3.15 0.40 -17.27
CA ALA A 17 -3.08 1.67 -18.00
C ALA A 17 -4.46 2.32 -18.14
N ALA A 18 -5.50 1.55 -18.48
CA ALA A 18 -6.87 2.04 -18.53
C ALA A 18 -7.33 2.56 -17.15
N ALA A 19 -7.01 1.83 -16.08
CA ALA A 19 -7.30 2.23 -14.71
C ALA A 19 -6.66 3.58 -14.37
N LEU A 20 -5.37 3.75 -14.65
CA LEU A 20 -4.66 5.01 -14.39
C LEU A 20 -5.21 6.17 -15.24
N VAL A 21 -5.56 5.93 -16.50
CA VAL A 21 -6.18 6.95 -17.37
C VAL A 21 -7.56 7.35 -16.86
N ILE A 22 -8.37 6.40 -16.41
CA ILE A 22 -9.69 6.68 -15.83
C ILE A 22 -9.54 7.45 -14.52
N ASP A 23 -8.61 7.04 -13.67
CA ASP A 23 -8.30 7.69 -12.40
C ASP A 23 -7.94 9.17 -12.59
N LEU A 24 -7.15 9.49 -13.63
CA LEU A 24 -6.77 10.86 -13.98
C LEU A 24 -7.86 11.64 -14.73
N GLY A 25 -8.50 10.98 -15.69
CA GLY A 25 -9.33 11.66 -16.68
C GLY A 25 -10.80 11.83 -16.28
N VAL A 26 -11.34 10.91 -15.50
CA VAL A 26 -12.78 10.86 -15.14
C VAL A 26 -13.01 11.46 -13.75
N PHE A 27 -12.23 10.98 -12.76
CA PHE A 27 -12.47 11.35 -11.36
C PHE A 27 -11.88 12.70 -10.95
N HIS A 28 -10.96 13.31 -11.74
CA HIS A 28 -10.22 14.51 -11.31
C HIS A 28 -10.19 15.66 -12.30
N ARG A 29 -11.25 15.81 -13.09
CA ARG A 29 -11.39 16.98 -14.01
C ARG A 29 -11.62 18.32 -13.31
N LYS A 30 -12.04 18.34 -12.05
CA LYS A 30 -12.28 19.57 -11.27
C LYS A 30 -11.67 19.44 -9.89
N ASN A 31 -10.93 20.45 -9.46
CA ASN A 31 -10.44 20.56 -8.08
C ASN A 31 -11.63 20.74 -7.14
N HIS A 32 -12.10 19.65 -6.53
CA HIS A 32 -13.10 19.68 -5.48
C HIS A 32 -12.68 18.77 -4.33
N THR A 33 -13.16 19.03 -3.15
CA THR A 33 -12.94 18.16 -2.00
C THR A 33 -13.76 16.89 -2.16
N ILE A 34 -13.10 15.74 -2.26
CA ILE A 34 -13.76 14.44 -2.40
C ILE A 34 -14.56 14.14 -1.14
N GLY A 35 -15.86 13.93 -1.30
CA GLY A 35 -16.76 13.54 -0.20
C GLY A 35 -16.67 12.05 0.13
N LEU A 36 -17.03 11.67 1.37
CA LEU A 36 -17.00 10.27 1.83
C LEU A 36 -17.74 9.32 0.89
N ARG A 37 -18.95 9.69 0.42
CA ARG A 37 -19.75 8.85 -0.47
C ARG A 37 -19.04 8.62 -1.82
N GLU A 38 -18.48 9.63 -2.38
CA GLU A 38 -17.71 9.57 -3.64
C GLU A 38 -16.48 8.67 -3.46
N ALA A 39 -15.69 8.89 -2.41
CA ALA A 39 -14.53 8.09 -2.09
C ALA A 39 -14.86 6.60 -1.87
N LEU A 40 -15.99 6.28 -1.23
CA LEU A 40 -16.46 4.90 -1.05
C LEU A 40 -16.88 4.27 -2.38
N LEU A 41 -17.57 5.01 -3.25
CA LEU A 41 -17.96 4.52 -4.58
C LEU A 41 -16.74 4.26 -5.48
N GLU A 42 -15.78 5.18 -5.49
CA GLU A 42 -14.51 5.00 -6.22
C GLU A 42 -13.74 3.79 -5.67
N SER A 43 -13.64 3.65 -4.35
CA SER A 43 -12.99 2.49 -3.72
C SER A 43 -13.67 1.18 -4.11
N ALA A 44 -15.01 1.14 -4.09
CA ALA A 44 -15.78 -0.02 -4.51
C ALA A 44 -15.56 -0.35 -5.98
N ALA A 45 -15.48 0.66 -6.86
CA ALA A 45 -15.20 0.47 -8.28
C ALA A 45 -13.80 -0.17 -8.49
N TRP A 46 -12.76 0.33 -7.81
CA TRP A 46 -11.40 -0.23 -7.93
C TRP A 46 -11.30 -1.65 -7.36
N ILE A 47 -12.00 -1.93 -6.25
CA ILE A 47 -12.09 -3.29 -5.70
C ILE A 47 -12.79 -4.21 -6.71
N SER A 48 -13.87 -3.75 -7.34
CA SER A 48 -14.59 -4.52 -8.36
C SER A 48 -13.73 -4.83 -9.58
N VAL A 49 -12.96 -3.87 -10.08
CA VAL A 49 -11.99 -4.09 -11.18
C VAL A 49 -10.95 -5.14 -10.79
N SER A 50 -10.43 -5.08 -9.56
CA SER A 50 -9.45 -6.06 -9.05
C SER A 50 -10.07 -7.46 -8.96
N LEU A 51 -11.30 -7.59 -8.48
CA LEU A 51 -12.01 -8.88 -8.38
C LEU A 51 -12.39 -9.43 -9.76
N LEU A 52 -12.78 -8.60 -10.70
CA LEU A 52 -13.04 -9.02 -12.10
C LEU A 52 -11.76 -9.52 -12.77
N PHE A 53 -10.63 -8.84 -12.56
CA PHE A 53 -9.34 -9.30 -13.05
C PHE A 53 -8.94 -10.64 -12.39
N ASN A 54 -9.17 -10.79 -11.08
CA ASN A 54 -8.96 -12.06 -10.38
C ASN A 54 -9.83 -13.19 -10.95
N LEU A 55 -11.11 -12.92 -11.21
CA LEU A 55 -12.04 -13.88 -11.79
C LEU A 55 -11.57 -14.31 -13.18
N TRP A 56 -11.10 -13.36 -14.00
CA TRP A 56 -10.50 -13.69 -15.30
C TRP A 56 -9.25 -14.56 -15.14
N LEU A 57 -8.35 -14.27 -14.20
CA LEU A 57 -7.19 -15.13 -13.91
C LEU A 57 -7.62 -16.54 -13.47
N TYR A 58 -8.63 -16.63 -12.61
CA TYR A 58 -9.16 -17.90 -12.13
C TYR A 58 -9.61 -18.82 -13.28
N TYR A 59 -10.35 -18.27 -14.24
CA TYR A 59 -10.83 -19.05 -15.39
C TYR A 59 -9.79 -19.27 -16.49
N SER A 60 -8.87 -18.32 -16.71
CA SER A 60 -7.90 -18.38 -17.80
C SER A 60 -6.59 -19.09 -17.42
N GLN A 61 -6.14 -18.98 -16.17
CA GLN A 61 -4.87 -19.51 -15.68
C GLN A 61 -5.04 -20.61 -14.62
N GLY A 62 -6.26 -20.85 -14.17
CA GLY A 62 -6.61 -21.89 -13.22
C GLY A 62 -6.81 -21.41 -11.79
N THR A 63 -7.46 -22.26 -10.98
CA THR A 63 -7.88 -21.98 -9.61
C THR A 63 -6.74 -21.53 -8.70
N GLN A 64 -5.58 -22.18 -8.80
CA GLN A 64 -4.44 -21.87 -7.95
C GLN A 64 -3.96 -20.43 -8.16
N VAL A 65 -3.82 -20.00 -9.42
CA VAL A 65 -3.38 -18.65 -9.79
C VAL A 65 -4.37 -17.60 -9.27
N GLY A 66 -5.67 -17.83 -9.44
CA GLY A 66 -6.71 -16.95 -8.92
C GLY A 66 -6.69 -16.83 -7.40
N VAL A 67 -6.52 -17.94 -6.67
CA VAL A 67 -6.44 -17.94 -5.19
C VAL A 67 -5.17 -17.25 -4.70
N GLU A 68 -4.02 -17.51 -5.33
CA GLU A 68 -2.76 -16.85 -4.99
C GLU A 68 -2.84 -15.33 -5.20
N PHE A 69 -3.41 -14.91 -6.35
CA PHE A 69 -3.63 -13.48 -6.62
C PHE A 69 -4.55 -12.84 -5.59
N LEU A 70 -5.70 -13.45 -5.29
CA LEU A 70 -6.66 -12.91 -4.32
C LEU A 70 -6.03 -12.81 -2.92
N THR A 71 -5.28 -13.83 -2.52
CA THR A 71 -4.59 -13.83 -1.22
C THR A 71 -3.57 -12.71 -1.16
N GLY A 72 -2.72 -12.57 -2.18
CA GLY A 72 -1.74 -11.48 -2.28
C GLY A 72 -2.39 -10.10 -2.29
N TYR A 73 -3.47 -9.95 -3.06
CA TYR A 73 -4.27 -8.73 -3.11
C TYR A 73 -4.83 -8.33 -1.74
N LEU A 74 -5.43 -9.29 -1.01
CA LEU A 74 -6.01 -9.01 0.32
C LEU A 74 -4.96 -8.65 1.35
N VAL A 75 -3.81 -9.36 1.35
CA VAL A 75 -2.69 -9.02 2.24
C VAL A 75 -2.19 -7.62 1.95
N GLU A 76 -1.89 -7.31 0.69
CA GLU A 76 -1.37 -6.02 0.29
C GLU A 76 -2.39 -4.90 0.54
N LYS A 77 -3.67 -5.13 0.20
CA LYS A 77 -4.75 -4.17 0.47
C LYS A 77 -4.89 -3.87 1.96
N SER A 78 -4.74 -4.89 2.80
CA SER A 78 -4.79 -4.74 4.25
C SER A 78 -3.61 -3.92 4.77
N LEU A 79 -2.38 -4.23 4.33
CA LEU A 79 -1.18 -3.48 4.70
C LEU A 79 -1.25 -2.03 4.17
N SER A 80 -1.84 -1.82 2.99
CA SER A 80 -2.04 -0.49 2.42
C SER A 80 -2.94 0.41 3.27
N VAL A 81 -3.86 -0.16 4.07
CA VAL A 81 -4.67 0.62 5.02
C VAL A 81 -3.80 1.24 6.13
N ASP A 82 -2.81 0.50 6.62
CA ASP A 82 -1.85 1.04 7.61
C ASP A 82 -1.00 2.17 7.02
N ASN A 83 -0.63 2.07 5.73
CA ASN A 83 0.08 3.12 5.01
C ASN A 83 -0.71 4.44 4.99
N ILE A 84 -2.05 4.38 4.94
CA ILE A 84 -2.92 5.55 4.94
C ILE A 84 -2.77 6.37 6.23
N PHE A 85 -2.59 5.72 7.39
CA PHE A 85 -2.30 6.45 8.65
C PHE A 85 -1.04 7.29 8.53
N VAL A 86 0.00 6.73 7.92
CA VAL A 86 1.26 7.44 7.76
C VAL A 86 1.13 8.58 6.76
N PHE A 87 0.36 8.39 5.68
CA PHE A 87 0.08 9.48 4.73
C PHE A 87 -0.70 10.62 5.39
N LEU A 88 -1.67 10.31 6.25
CA LEU A 88 -2.37 11.33 7.06
C LEU A 88 -1.40 12.11 7.95
N LEU A 89 -0.48 11.42 8.64
CA LEU A 89 0.54 12.07 9.46
C LEU A 89 1.49 12.94 8.64
N ILE A 90 1.89 12.47 7.44
CA ILE A 90 2.72 13.26 6.52
C ILE A 90 1.99 14.55 6.13
N PHE A 91 0.75 14.45 5.67
CA PHE A 91 0.00 15.62 5.24
C PHE A 91 -0.29 16.60 6.39
N GLN A 92 -0.53 16.10 7.61
CA GLN A 92 -0.64 16.94 8.80
C GLN A 92 0.69 17.62 9.16
N SER A 93 1.80 16.87 9.17
CA SER A 93 3.13 17.39 9.53
C SER A 93 3.64 18.47 8.56
N PHE A 94 3.35 18.28 7.27
CA PHE A 94 3.73 19.26 6.23
C PHE A 94 2.65 20.30 5.98
N HIS A 95 1.49 20.24 6.66
CA HIS A 95 0.33 21.14 6.48
C HIS A 95 -0.17 21.17 5.02
N VAL A 96 -0.17 20.01 4.34
CA VAL A 96 -0.58 19.91 2.93
C VAL A 96 -2.06 20.25 2.78
N PRO A 97 -2.41 21.28 1.98
CA PRO A 97 -3.81 21.63 1.72
C PRO A 97 -4.59 20.44 1.14
N ARG A 98 -5.86 20.27 1.55
CA ARG A 98 -6.70 19.14 1.10
C ARG A 98 -6.79 19.04 -0.43
N GLU A 99 -6.84 20.20 -1.11
CA GLU A 99 -6.90 20.29 -2.57
C GLU A 99 -5.64 19.75 -3.26
N SER A 100 -4.48 19.79 -2.58
CA SER A 100 -3.20 19.32 -3.11
C SER A 100 -2.87 17.87 -2.76
N GLN A 101 -3.59 17.26 -1.80
CA GLN A 101 -3.31 15.90 -1.34
C GLN A 101 -3.51 14.86 -2.45
N HIS A 102 -4.54 15.03 -3.27
CA HIS A 102 -4.84 14.13 -4.38
C HIS A 102 -3.67 14.02 -5.37
N LYS A 103 -2.97 15.13 -5.63
CA LYS A 103 -1.84 15.19 -6.56
C LYS A 103 -0.60 14.50 -5.99
N VAL A 104 -0.34 14.68 -4.69
CA VAL A 104 0.75 13.97 -3.99
C VAL A 104 0.47 12.48 -3.97
N LEU A 105 -0.76 12.07 -3.63
CA LEU A 105 -1.13 10.64 -3.61
C LEU A 105 -1.04 10.01 -4.99
N PHE A 106 -1.45 10.72 -6.05
CA PHE A 106 -1.37 10.20 -7.41
C PHE A 106 0.08 9.96 -7.85
N LEU A 107 0.96 10.96 -7.66
CA LEU A 107 2.38 10.78 -8.00
C LEU A 107 3.05 9.76 -7.09
N GLY A 108 2.67 9.71 -5.80
CA GLY A 108 3.08 8.67 -4.88
C GLY A 108 2.69 7.27 -5.35
N VAL A 109 1.48 7.08 -5.87
CA VAL A 109 1.07 5.80 -6.47
C VAL A 109 1.94 5.43 -7.67
N LEU A 110 2.27 6.39 -8.55
CA LEU A 110 3.15 6.11 -9.71
C LEU A 110 4.56 5.72 -9.27
N GLY A 111 5.13 6.44 -8.29
CA GLY A 111 6.42 6.10 -7.72
C GLY A 111 6.41 4.73 -7.05
N ALA A 112 5.38 4.46 -6.23
CA ALA A 112 5.16 3.17 -5.60
C ALA A 112 5.11 2.02 -6.60
N LEU A 113 4.39 2.17 -7.73
CA LEU A 113 4.34 1.14 -8.78
C LEU A 113 5.72 0.83 -9.36
N ALA A 114 6.53 1.87 -9.62
CA ALA A 114 7.89 1.70 -10.14
C ALA A 114 8.81 1.04 -9.11
N MET A 115 8.79 1.52 -7.86
CA MET A 115 9.62 0.95 -6.79
C MET A 115 9.24 -0.48 -6.47
N ARG A 116 7.96 -0.84 -6.44
CA ARG A 116 7.51 -2.21 -6.21
C ARG A 116 7.91 -3.17 -7.32
N ALA A 117 7.96 -2.72 -8.58
CA ALA A 117 8.53 -3.54 -9.65
C ALA A 117 9.98 -3.94 -9.33
N VAL A 118 10.80 -2.98 -8.86
CA VAL A 118 12.18 -3.23 -8.47
C VAL A 118 12.26 -4.18 -7.27
N PHE A 119 11.49 -3.93 -6.20
CA PHE A 119 11.50 -4.76 -5.00
C PHE A 119 10.98 -6.17 -5.25
N VAL A 120 9.95 -6.34 -6.07
CA VAL A 120 9.42 -7.67 -6.43
C VAL A 120 10.45 -8.46 -7.24
N LEU A 121 11.06 -7.84 -8.26
CA LEU A 121 12.09 -8.50 -9.06
C LEU A 121 13.30 -8.88 -8.21
N ALA A 122 13.79 -7.96 -7.38
CA ALA A 122 14.91 -8.22 -6.47
C ALA A 122 14.55 -9.31 -5.44
N GLY A 123 13.36 -9.25 -4.84
CA GLY A 123 12.92 -10.23 -3.85
C GLY A 123 12.75 -11.63 -4.41
N VAL A 124 12.16 -11.76 -5.61
CA VAL A 124 12.05 -13.05 -6.32
C VAL A 124 13.43 -13.62 -6.65
N GLU A 125 14.35 -12.78 -7.13
CA GLU A 125 15.70 -13.22 -7.49
C GLU A 125 16.51 -13.63 -6.24
N LEU A 126 16.40 -12.88 -5.15
CA LEU A 126 17.01 -13.23 -3.86
C LEU A 126 16.51 -14.59 -3.33
N LEU A 127 15.19 -14.85 -3.39
CA LEU A 127 14.62 -16.13 -2.97
C LEU A 127 15.03 -17.29 -3.86
N ARG A 128 15.33 -17.03 -5.14
CA ARG A 128 15.85 -18.05 -6.07
C ARG A 128 17.31 -18.38 -5.82
N SER A 129 18.11 -17.33 -5.61
CA SER A 129 19.55 -17.46 -5.45
C SER A 129 19.97 -17.97 -4.07
N PHE A 130 19.19 -17.63 -3.03
CA PHE A 130 19.55 -17.92 -1.65
C PHE A 130 18.33 -18.42 -0.85
N HIS A 131 18.30 -19.70 -0.57
CA HIS A 131 17.21 -20.32 0.21
C HIS A 131 17.07 -19.71 1.64
N ALA A 132 18.18 -19.32 2.25
CA ALA A 132 18.20 -18.67 3.57
C ALA A 132 17.39 -17.35 3.62
N VAL A 133 17.20 -16.68 2.49
CA VAL A 133 16.40 -15.44 2.41
C VAL A 133 14.94 -15.69 2.83
N LEU A 134 14.42 -16.90 2.60
CA LEU A 134 13.09 -17.29 3.06
C LEU A 134 12.95 -17.12 4.58
N TYR A 135 13.92 -17.59 5.34
CA TYR A 135 13.93 -17.49 6.81
C TYR A 135 14.17 -16.06 7.27
N VAL A 136 15.02 -15.30 6.57
CA VAL A 136 15.26 -13.89 6.88
C VAL A 136 13.96 -13.09 6.70
N PHE A 137 13.26 -13.29 5.59
CA PHE A 137 11.97 -12.61 5.34
C PHE A 137 10.91 -13.06 6.34
N GLY A 138 10.80 -14.36 6.62
CA GLY A 138 9.87 -14.88 7.63
C GLY A 138 10.12 -14.29 9.02
N ALA A 139 11.39 -14.26 9.46
CA ALA A 139 11.77 -13.66 10.74
C ALA A 139 11.47 -12.13 10.77
N LEU A 140 11.73 -11.41 9.68
CA LEU A 140 11.43 -9.99 9.56
C LEU A 140 9.93 -9.74 9.74
N LEU A 141 9.07 -10.51 9.04
CA LEU A 141 7.61 -10.38 9.16
C LEU A 141 7.12 -10.71 10.56
N LEU A 142 7.65 -11.80 11.18
CA LEU A 142 7.33 -12.15 12.55
C LEU A 142 7.69 -11.05 13.53
N LEU A 143 8.91 -10.51 13.43
CA LEU A 143 9.37 -9.43 14.30
C LEU A 143 8.56 -8.15 14.11
N THR A 144 8.24 -7.80 12.86
CA THR A 144 7.40 -6.64 12.57
C THR A 144 6.00 -6.83 13.14
N GLY A 145 5.35 -7.97 12.86
CA GLY A 145 4.03 -8.27 13.39
C GLY A 145 3.98 -8.29 14.91
N LEU A 146 4.95 -8.92 15.56
CA LEU A 146 5.04 -8.94 17.03
C LEU A 146 5.24 -7.53 17.60
N LYS A 147 6.12 -6.71 17.00
CA LYS A 147 6.30 -5.31 17.44
C LYS A 147 5.02 -4.48 17.32
N MET A 148 4.19 -4.74 16.32
CA MET A 148 2.93 -4.03 16.11
C MET A 148 1.90 -4.30 17.23
N PHE A 149 1.99 -5.40 18.00
CA PHE A 149 1.12 -5.61 19.17
C PHE A 149 1.47 -4.70 20.35
N PHE A 150 2.66 -4.13 20.38
CA PHE A 150 3.10 -3.26 21.46
C PHE A 150 2.94 -1.78 21.03
N PRO A 151 2.39 -0.92 21.91
CA PRO A 151 2.22 0.48 21.57
C PRO A 151 3.58 1.13 21.31
N ALA A 152 3.72 1.73 20.13
CA ALA A 152 4.94 2.46 19.79
C ALA A 152 5.03 3.72 20.64
N LYS A 153 6.05 3.81 21.53
CA LYS A 153 6.35 5.00 22.32
C LYS A 153 6.89 6.16 21.47
N ARG A 154 7.25 5.92 20.23
CA ARG A 154 7.82 6.96 19.33
C ARG A 154 6.73 7.52 18.43
N VAL A 155 6.44 8.78 18.58
CA VAL A 155 5.65 9.54 17.60
C VAL A 155 6.46 9.58 16.30
N MET A 156 5.88 9.05 15.23
CA MET A 156 6.47 9.09 13.90
C MET A 156 6.56 10.56 13.47
N ARG A 157 7.75 11.01 13.05
CA ARG A 157 8.01 12.38 12.60
C ARG A 157 8.49 12.35 11.15
N PRO A 158 7.56 12.36 10.17
CA PRO A 158 7.89 12.25 8.75
C PRO A 158 8.85 13.31 8.26
N GLU A 159 8.79 14.52 8.84
CA GLU A 159 9.69 15.64 8.53
C GLU A 159 11.16 15.38 8.91
N ARG A 160 11.41 14.39 9.78
CA ARG A 160 12.76 13.95 10.18
C ARG A 160 13.26 12.74 9.40
N ASN A 161 12.53 12.30 8.37
CA ASN A 161 12.99 11.24 7.48
C ASN A 161 14.33 11.65 6.84
N PRO A 162 15.36 10.77 6.83
CA PRO A 162 16.68 11.09 6.29
C PRO A 162 16.67 11.60 4.85
N LEU A 163 15.79 11.06 4.00
CA LEU A 163 15.63 11.49 2.60
C LEU A 163 15.08 12.92 2.52
N VAL A 164 14.10 13.27 3.37
CA VAL A 164 13.55 14.62 3.44
C VAL A 164 14.59 15.61 3.95
N LEU A 165 15.36 15.23 4.98
CA LEU A 165 16.43 16.06 5.53
C LEU A 165 17.56 16.28 4.51
N MET A 166 17.94 15.24 3.76
CA MET A 166 18.92 15.34 2.71
C MET A 166 18.44 16.26 1.58
N ALA A 167 17.19 16.10 1.13
CA ALA A 167 16.61 16.96 0.11
C ALA A 167 16.60 18.42 0.51
N ARG A 168 16.22 18.75 1.77
CA ARG A 168 16.27 20.13 2.29
C ARG A 168 17.67 20.73 2.32
N ARG A 169 18.72 19.92 2.42
CA ARG A 169 20.12 20.40 2.39
C ARG A 169 20.63 20.70 0.98
N ILE A 170 20.13 19.96 -0.01
CA ILE A 170 20.62 20.00 -1.39
C ILE A 170 19.79 20.97 -2.24
N ILE A 171 18.47 21.00 -2.02
CA ILE A 171 17.53 21.75 -2.86
C ILE A 171 16.94 22.89 -2.00
N PRO A 172 17.02 24.14 -2.47
CA PRO A 172 16.32 25.22 -1.82
C PRO A 172 14.80 25.01 -1.86
N VAL A 173 14.12 25.27 -0.75
CA VAL A 173 12.68 25.03 -0.61
C VAL A 173 12.00 26.36 -0.23
N THR A 174 10.84 26.65 -0.86
CA THR A 174 10.02 27.81 -0.49
C THR A 174 9.41 27.64 0.90
N GLU A 175 9.14 28.74 1.60
CA GLU A 175 8.46 28.71 2.90
C GLU A 175 6.98 28.38 2.78
N GLN A 176 6.35 28.76 1.67
CA GLN A 176 4.92 28.62 1.44
C GLN A 176 4.62 27.72 0.26
N PHE A 177 3.39 27.19 0.24
CA PHE A 177 2.86 26.47 -0.91
C PHE A 177 2.58 27.43 -2.06
N GLU A 178 3.00 27.05 -3.25
CA GLU A 178 2.76 27.79 -4.50
C GLU A 178 1.65 27.06 -5.32
N GLY A 179 0.44 27.06 -4.79
CA GLY A 179 -0.67 26.24 -5.29
C GLY A 179 -0.31 24.77 -5.28
N GLU A 180 -0.55 24.06 -6.38
CA GLU A 180 -0.25 22.62 -6.53
C GLU A 180 1.08 22.34 -7.22
N ARG A 181 2.02 23.29 -7.23
CA ARG A 181 3.30 23.15 -7.91
C ARG A 181 4.33 22.50 -6.97
N PHE A 182 5.05 21.50 -7.48
CA PHE A 182 6.17 20.88 -6.77
C PHE A 182 7.46 21.70 -6.91
N PHE A 183 7.61 22.40 -8.03
CA PHE A 183 8.73 23.28 -8.30
C PHE A 183 8.24 24.62 -8.87
N VAL A 184 8.90 25.68 -8.47
CA VAL A 184 8.63 27.05 -8.93
C VAL A 184 9.94 27.71 -9.36
N LYS A 185 9.84 28.71 -10.22
CA LYS A 185 11.00 29.43 -10.72
C LYS A 185 11.06 30.81 -10.07
N HIS A 186 12.03 31.04 -9.20
CA HIS A 186 12.33 32.33 -8.59
C HIS A 186 13.69 32.84 -9.05
N ALA A 187 13.78 34.06 -9.54
CA ALA A 187 15.01 34.69 -10.03
C ALA A 187 15.81 33.79 -11.01
N GLY A 188 15.10 33.07 -11.90
CA GLY A 188 15.72 32.18 -12.87
C GLY A 188 16.16 30.80 -12.37
N LYS A 189 16.07 30.51 -11.07
CA LYS A 189 16.43 29.22 -10.46
C LYS A 189 15.17 28.42 -10.09
N TRP A 190 15.24 27.08 -10.26
CA TRP A 190 14.20 26.18 -9.81
C TRP A 190 14.32 25.95 -8.30
N ILE A 191 13.23 26.16 -7.59
CA ILE A 191 13.12 25.98 -6.14
C ILE A 191 12.00 25.00 -5.87
N ALA A 192 12.22 24.03 -4.98
CA ALA A 192 11.19 23.08 -4.56
C ALA A 192 10.17 23.76 -3.62
N THR A 193 8.96 23.22 -3.57
CA THR A 193 7.93 23.65 -2.62
C THR A 193 7.80 22.65 -1.48
N PRO A 194 7.12 22.98 -0.37
CA PRO A 194 6.79 22.02 0.68
C PRO A 194 6.00 20.81 0.16
N LEU A 195 5.25 20.97 -0.95
CA LEU A 195 4.51 19.88 -1.59
C LEU A 195 5.45 18.80 -2.15
N PHE A 196 6.61 19.18 -2.69
CA PHE A 196 7.63 18.23 -3.12
C PHE A 196 8.22 17.45 -1.95
N LEU A 197 8.46 18.12 -0.81
CA LEU A 197 8.94 17.42 0.38
C LEU A 197 7.92 16.42 0.93
N ALA A 198 6.63 16.76 0.89
CA ALA A 198 5.56 15.85 1.26
C ALA A 198 5.51 14.62 0.32
N LEU A 199 5.65 14.82 -1.00
CA LEU A 199 5.76 13.73 -1.96
C LEU A 199 6.97 12.84 -1.67
N LEU A 200 8.13 13.43 -1.43
CA LEU A 200 9.34 12.68 -1.09
C LEU A 200 9.18 11.88 0.22
N ALA A 201 8.47 12.43 1.20
CA ALA A 201 8.17 11.72 2.45
C ALA A 201 7.23 10.53 2.18
N VAL A 202 6.22 10.68 1.33
CA VAL A 202 5.32 9.59 0.91
C VAL A 202 6.10 8.47 0.23
N GLU A 203 6.94 8.79 -0.75
CA GLU A 203 7.79 7.82 -1.46
C GLU A 203 8.76 7.10 -0.52
N ALA A 204 9.40 7.86 0.37
CA ALA A 204 10.33 7.30 1.36
C ALA A 204 9.64 6.31 2.30
N MET A 205 8.39 6.57 2.68
CA MET A 205 7.59 5.65 3.50
C MET A 205 7.12 4.44 2.72
N ASP A 206 6.75 4.57 1.43
CA ASP A 206 6.39 3.42 0.61
C ASP A 206 7.58 2.45 0.42
N ILE A 207 8.81 2.97 0.30
CA ILE A 207 10.02 2.13 0.30
C ILE A 207 10.11 1.31 1.60
N ILE A 208 9.88 1.95 2.76
CA ILE A 208 9.93 1.28 4.06
C ILE A 208 8.84 0.20 4.15
N PHE A 209 7.62 0.50 3.72
CA PHE A 209 6.52 -0.46 3.71
C PHE A 209 6.73 -1.62 2.73
N SER A 210 7.43 -1.39 1.63
CA SER A 210 7.76 -2.43 0.66
C SER A 210 8.67 -3.52 1.26
N VAL A 211 9.47 -3.18 2.28
CA VAL A 211 10.33 -4.14 2.99
C VAL A 211 9.52 -5.21 3.72
N ASP A 212 8.33 -4.88 4.20
CA ASP A 212 7.43 -5.82 4.89
C ASP A 212 6.41 -6.43 3.91
N SER A 213 5.84 -5.64 3.00
CA SER A 213 4.74 -6.07 2.14
C SER A 213 5.20 -7.02 1.02
N VAL A 214 6.34 -6.77 0.38
CA VAL A 214 6.83 -7.64 -0.68
C VAL A 214 7.16 -9.05 -0.17
N PRO A 215 7.90 -9.24 0.93
CA PRO A 215 8.07 -10.56 1.55
C PRO A 215 6.74 -11.23 1.93
N ALA A 216 5.75 -10.47 2.42
CA ALA A 216 4.45 -11.03 2.79
C ALA A 216 3.74 -11.68 1.59
N VAL A 217 3.77 -11.06 0.41
CA VAL A 217 3.19 -11.64 -0.82
C VAL A 217 4.09 -12.76 -1.37
N LEU A 218 5.41 -12.65 -1.28
CA LEU A 218 6.36 -13.70 -1.67
C LEU A 218 6.20 -14.99 -0.82
N ALA A 219 5.70 -14.88 0.40
CA ALA A 219 5.33 -16.03 1.23
C ALA A 219 4.09 -16.78 0.72
N ILE A 220 3.26 -16.14 -0.13
CA ILE A 220 2.06 -16.73 -0.73
C ILE A 220 2.42 -17.42 -2.04
N THR A 221 3.15 -16.74 -2.90
CA THR A 221 3.53 -17.22 -4.24
C THR A 221 4.90 -16.70 -4.65
N ARG A 222 5.65 -17.52 -5.42
CA ARG A 222 6.92 -17.12 -6.03
C ARG A 222 6.78 -16.72 -7.50
N ASN A 223 5.55 -16.66 -8.01
CA ASN A 223 5.30 -16.21 -9.39
C ASN A 223 5.41 -14.67 -9.44
N PRO A 224 6.41 -14.09 -10.15
CA PRO A 224 6.63 -12.64 -10.17
C PRO A 224 5.45 -11.86 -10.73
N PHE A 225 4.71 -12.47 -11.67
CA PHE A 225 3.51 -11.84 -12.23
C PHE A 225 2.44 -11.68 -11.18
N ILE A 226 2.15 -12.75 -10.39
CA ILE A 226 1.11 -12.71 -9.35
C ILE A 226 1.51 -11.73 -8.25
N VAL A 227 2.78 -11.79 -7.81
CA VAL A 227 3.30 -10.86 -6.79
C VAL A 227 3.14 -9.40 -7.24
N TYR A 228 3.59 -9.09 -8.47
CA TYR A 228 3.53 -7.72 -8.97
C TYR A 228 2.09 -7.27 -9.26
N SER A 229 1.30 -8.10 -9.96
CA SER A 229 -0.06 -7.72 -10.33
C SER A 229 -0.97 -7.55 -9.12
N SER A 230 -0.92 -8.43 -8.12
CA SER A 230 -1.70 -8.30 -6.88
C SER A 230 -1.34 -7.02 -6.12
N ASN A 231 -0.06 -6.66 -6.08
CA ASN A 231 0.43 -5.40 -5.52
C ASN A 231 -0.10 -4.18 -6.28
N VAL A 232 0.01 -4.18 -7.61
CA VAL A 232 -0.48 -3.08 -8.44
C VAL A 232 -1.97 -2.85 -8.23
N PHE A 233 -2.78 -3.91 -8.28
CA PHE A 233 -4.23 -3.82 -8.07
C PHE A 233 -4.59 -3.38 -6.64
N ALA A 234 -3.80 -3.74 -5.63
CA ALA A 234 -4.03 -3.28 -4.27
C ALA A 234 -3.75 -1.78 -4.08
N ILE A 235 -2.75 -1.24 -4.81
CA ILE A 235 -2.40 0.17 -4.80
C ILE A 235 -3.39 0.98 -5.65
N LEU A 236 -3.91 0.43 -6.74
CA LEU A 236 -4.99 1.06 -7.50
C LEU A 236 -6.17 1.34 -6.58
N GLY A 237 -6.64 2.60 -6.60
CA GLY A 237 -7.67 3.08 -5.70
C GLY A 237 -7.19 3.39 -4.27
N LEU A 238 -5.89 3.35 -3.97
CA LEU A 238 -5.35 3.76 -2.67
C LEU A 238 -5.73 5.21 -2.34
N ARG A 239 -5.77 6.07 -3.35
CA ARG A 239 -6.19 7.45 -3.23
C ARG A 239 -7.64 7.57 -2.79
N ALA A 240 -8.57 6.87 -3.46
CA ALA A 240 -9.98 6.84 -3.07
C ALA A 240 -10.13 6.27 -1.65
N LEU A 241 -9.40 5.19 -1.35
CA LEU A 241 -9.39 4.60 -0.02
C LEU A 241 -8.85 5.56 1.04
N TYR A 242 -7.84 6.38 0.71
CA TYR A 242 -7.33 7.41 1.61
C TYR A 242 -8.43 8.40 2.02
N PHE A 243 -9.16 8.97 1.05
CA PHE A 243 -10.26 9.91 1.37
C PHE A 243 -11.42 9.23 2.09
N ALA A 244 -11.74 7.98 1.76
CA ALA A 244 -12.76 7.21 2.47
C ALA A 244 -12.36 6.91 3.92
N LEU A 245 -11.11 6.53 4.16
CA LEU A 245 -10.64 6.12 5.47
C LEU A 245 -10.22 7.30 6.36
N ALA A 246 -9.76 8.42 5.79
CA ALA A 246 -9.34 9.59 6.57
C ALA A 246 -10.37 9.99 7.63
N ASP A 247 -11.67 9.86 7.30
CA ASP A 247 -12.77 10.17 8.20
C ASP A 247 -13.23 8.94 9.02
N LEU A 248 -12.94 7.72 8.60
CA LEU A 248 -13.41 6.48 9.22
C LEU A 248 -12.38 5.80 10.12
N LEU A 249 -11.08 6.03 9.89
CA LEU A 249 -9.99 5.37 10.63
C LEU A 249 -10.15 5.40 12.16
N PRO A 250 -10.61 6.51 12.79
CA PRO A 250 -10.82 6.53 14.23
C PRO A 250 -11.82 5.48 14.74
N ARG A 251 -12.68 4.94 13.84
CA ARG A 251 -13.69 3.93 14.18
C ARG A 251 -13.13 2.50 14.20
N PHE A 252 -12.02 2.24 13.50
CA PHE A 252 -11.43 0.90 13.39
C PHE A 252 -10.28 0.70 14.39
N ARG A 253 -10.62 0.65 15.67
CA ARG A 253 -9.68 0.57 16.79
C ARG A 253 -8.72 -0.62 16.70
N PHE A 254 -9.17 -1.78 16.25
CA PHE A 254 -8.39 -3.02 16.23
C PHE A 254 -7.70 -3.31 14.91
N LEU A 255 -7.74 -2.39 13.94
CA LEU A 255 -7.15 -2.61 12.61
C LEU A 255 -5.66 -2.92 12.67
N HIS A 256 -4.92 -2.16 13.46
CA HIS A 256 -3.48 -2.34 13.65
C HIS A 256 -3.13 -3.73 14.24
N GLN A 257 -3.94 -4.23 15.19
CA GLN A 257 -3.78 -5.56 15.76
C GLN A 257 -4.11 -6.67 14.75
N GLY A 258 -5.13 -6.46 13.91
CA GLY A 258 -5.46 -7.39 12.82
C GLY A 258 -4.31 -7.52 11.81
N LEU A 259 -3.73 -6.39 11.40
CA LEU A 259 -2.56 -6.37 10.51
C LEU A 259 -1.35 -7.06 11.16
N ALA A 260 -1.10 -6.80 12.44
CA ALA A 260 -0.08 -7.50 13.21
C ALA A 260 -0.29 -9.02 13.18
N GLY A 261 -1.53 -9.48 13.37
CA GLY A 261 -1.90 -10.90 13.29
C GLY A 261 -1.63 -11.50 11.91
N ILE A 262 -1.94 -10.80 10.84
CA ILE A 262 -1.64 -11.24 9.46
C ILE A 262 -0.14 -11.38 9.26
N LEU A 263 0.66 -10.39 9.65
CA LEU A 263 2.12 -10.44 9.51
C LEU A 263 2.75 -11.58 10.32
N VAL A 264 2.27 -11.81 11.54
CA VAL A 264 2.73 -12.95 12.37
C VAL A 264 2.38 -14.27 11.69
N PHE A 265 1.14 -14.43 11.20
CA PHE A 265 0.73 -15.65 10.50
C PHE A 265 1.57 -15.90 9.24
N VAL A 266 1.74 -14.87 8.39
CA VAL A 266 2.49 -14.99 7.14
C VAL A 266 3.97 -15.25 7.41
N GLY A 267 4.56 -14.57 8.39
CA GLY A 267 5.93 -14.78 8.82
C GLY A 267 6.17 -16.19 9.38
N ALA A 268 5.25 -16.69 10.22
CA ALA A 268 5.29 -18.05 10.73
C ALA A 268 5.17 -19.08 9.60
N LYS A 269 4.20 -18.90 8.70
CA LYS A 269 4.05 -19.74 7.50
C LYS A 269 5.34 -19.81 6.68
N MET A 270 5.99 -18.67 6.47
CA MET A 270 7.22 -18.58 5.68
C MET A 270 8.38 -19.30 6.36
N THR A 271 8.57 -19.05 7.66
CA THR A 271 9.63 -19.66 8.46
C THR A 271 9.44 -21.18 8.64
N LEU A 272 8.19 -21.64 8.78
CA LEU A 272 7.85 -23.04 9.01
C LEU A 272 7.50 -23.80 7.71
N SER A 273 7.70 -23.21 6.55
CA SER A 273 7.24 -23.75 5.25
C SER A 273 7.77 -25.15 4.92
N GLU A 274 8.93 -25.53 5.44
CA GLU A 274 9.51 -26.87 5.25
C GLU A 274 8.86 -27.94 6.14
N TRP A 275 8.39 -27.56 7.34
CA TRP A 275 7.78 -28.48 8.30
C TRP A 275 6.24 -28.49 8.24
N LEU A 276 5.64 -27.33 7.96
CA LEU A 276 4.19 -27.13 7.91
C LEU A 276 3.80 -26.38 6.63
N PRO A 277 3.70 -27.07 5.48
CA PRO A 277 3.29 -26.44 4.23
C PRO A 277 1.81 -26.05 4.32
N VAL A 278 1.52 -24.75 4.38
CA VAL A 278 0.17 -24.20 4.38
C VAL A 278 -0.23 -23.82 2.95
N SER A 279 -1.30 -24.41 2.42
CA SER A 279 -1.78 -24.13 1.07
C SER A 279 -2.35 -22.71 0.92
N ALA A 280 -2.40 -22.20 -0.31
CA ALA A 280 -2.93 -20.87 -0.59
C ALA A 280 -4.40 -20.69 -0.16
N PRO A 281 -5.32 -21.65 -0.37
CA PRO A 281 -6.70 -21.53 0.12
C PRO A 281 -6.81 -21.45 1.65
N VAL A 282 -5.99 -22.21 2.39
CA VAL A 282 -5.96 -22.14 3.86
C VAL A 282 -5.42 -20.77 4.30
N SER A 283 -4.37 -20.27 3.66
CA SER A 283 -3.83 -18.93 3.93
C SER A 283 -4.88 -17.85 3.69
N LEU A 284 -5.63 -17.94 2.59
CA LEU A 284 -6.73 -17.03 2.28
C LEU A 284 -7.80 -17.08 3.39
N GLY A 285 -8.22 -18.27 3.81
CA GLY A 285 -9.22 -18.43 4.87
C GLY A 285 -8.79 -17.81 6.20
N VAL A 286 -7.53 -18.02 6.61
CA VAL A 286 -6.98 -17.42 7.83
C VAL A 286 -6.93 -15.89 7.74
N ILE A 287 -6.44 -15.33 6.63
CA ILE A 287 -6.35 -13.89 6.41
C ILE A 287 -7.74 -13.26 6.44
N VAL A 288 -8.71 -13.82 5.70
CA VAL A 288 -10.10 -13.35 5.70
C VAL A 288 -10.70 -13.44 7.10
N GLY A 289 -10.45 -14.54 7.83
CA GLY A 289 -10.91 -14.72 9.20
C GLY A 289 -10.37 -13.66 10.16
N ILE A 290 -9.07 -13.36 10.09
CA ILE A 290 -8.44 -12.29 10.90
C ILE A 290 -9.06 -10.92 10.55
N LEU A 291 -9.22 -10.60 9.26
CA LEU A 291 -9.81 -9.34 8.83
C LEU A 291 -11.26 -9.20 9.30
N ALA A 292 -12.08 -10.23 9.10
CA ALA A 292 -13.47 -10.25 9.55
C ALA A 292 -13.59 -10.08 11.06
N ALA A 293 -12.78 -10.81 11.85
CA ALA A 293 -12.74 -10.68 13.29
C ALA A 293 -12.31 -9.27 13.73
N THR A 294 -11.31 -8.68 13.04
CA THR A 294 -10.82 -7.33 13.33
C THR A 294 -11.89 -6.27 13.08
N VAL A 295 -12.58 -6.36 11.95
CA VAL A 295 -13.67 -5.44 11.61
C VAL A 295 -14.83 -5.61 12.58
N ALA A 296 -15.26 -6.85 12.84
CA ALA A 296 -16.33 -7.13 13.78
C ALA A 296 -16.00 -6.60 15.20
N ALA A 297 -14.79 -6.87 15.70
CA ALA A 297 -14.35 -6.34 17.00
C ALA A 297 -14.34 -4.80 17.01
N SER A 298 -13.89 -4.15 15.93
CA SER A 298 -13.87 -2.68 15.86
C SER A 298 -15.28 -2.07 15.86
N LEU A 299 -16.24 -2.75 15.24
CA LEU A 299 -17.65 -2.31 15.21
C LEU A 299 -18.36 -2.56 16.54
N LEU A 300 -18.07 -3.70 17.20
CA LEU A 300 -18.69 -4.06 18.50
C LEU A 300 -18.11 -3.23 19.66
N PHE A 301 -16.83 -2.86 19.57
CA PHE A 301 -16.13 -2.09 20.60
C PHE A 301 -15.56 -0.79 20.01
N PRO A 302 -16.42 0.15 19.59
CA PRO A 302 -15.97 1.41 19.00
C PRO A 302 -15.09 2.17 19.99
N ALA A 303 -14.09 2.91 19.48
CA ALA A 303 -13.32 3.81 20.31
C ALA A 303 -14.27 4.84 20.95
N VAL A 304 -14.19 5.01 22.26
CA VAL A 304 -14.93 6.07 22.96
C VAL A 304 -14.43 7.40 22.38
N SER A 305 -15.30 8.11 21.67
CA SER A 305 -15.01 9.45 21.21
C SER A 305 -14.77 10.31 22.46
N GLU A 306 -13.52 10.66 22.76
CA GLU A 306 -13.25 11.82 23.61
C GLU A 306 -13.82 13.04 22.88
N LYS A 307 -15.08 13.35 23.18
CA LYS A 307 -15.64 14.64 22.82
C LYS A 307 -14.72 15.66 23.48
N ALA A 308 -14.10 16.46 22.62
CA ALA A 308 -13.31 17.61 22.99
C ALA A 308 -13.94 18.35 24.19
N LYS A 309 -13.17 18.44 25.28
CA LYS A 309 -13.32 19.51 26.25
C LYS A 309 -12.53 20.70 25.77
#